data_7c875bddde28c3c4630fc3efd17c7daa
#
_entry.id   7c875bddde28c3c4630fc3efd17c7daa
#
_cell.length_a   1.000
_cell.length_b   1.000
_cell.length_c   1.000
_cell.angle_alpha   90.00
_cell.angle_beta   90.00
_cell.angle_gamma   90.00
#
_symmetry.space_group_name_H-M   'P 1'
#
loop_
_entity.id
_entity.type
_entity.pdbx_description
1 polymer ?
#
loop_
_entity_poly.entity_id
_entity_poly.type
_entity_poly.pdbx_seq_one_letter_code
_entity_poly.pdbx_strand_id
1 'polypeptide(L)'
;MERLREVLAFVNHKGGVGKTTTVQSLAAGLRRFGKGSFGEYADGHHRLPRVLIIDLDPQACASFLFGWSETQNVGKPTVYDALVQQSNLPVYQVREGIYLAPAAQRLISIEPFLNQRAMPRKALCKLLAKPLNELSGTELAAEGVTTVTEAVDYVLIACPPAMSLLTYNALTAATSVVLPEQLEVLATKGIAEIINAIEETREDLNPELDIRGLLMVMSNDQTNATKEFKAYLGEKYQDYMFDAYTRRDTKMVEAQAMQEDIFSYAPYSRVGIDYERFNKEIINSFTF
;
A
#
# COMPACT_ATOMS: atom_id res chain seq x y z
N MET A 1 17.88 -0.66 -16.77
CA MET A 1 17.93 -0.04 -15.42
C MET A 1 16.66 -0.44 -14.71
N GLU A 2 16.76 -1.20 -13.64
CA GLU A 2 15.59 -1.54 -12.81
C GLU A 2 15.05 -0.27 -12.18
N ARG A 3 13.79 0.06 -12.46
CA ARG A 3 13.16 1.28 -11.96
C ARG A 3 12.41 1.03 -10.66
N LEU A 4 11.82 -0.15 -10.50
CA LEU A 4 11.07 -0.52 -9.31
C LEU A 4 12.02 -0.76 -8.14
N ARG A 5 11.77 -0.04 -7.05
CA ARG A 5 12.56 -0.14 -5.82
C ARG A 5 11.88 -0.98 -4.76
N GLU A 6 10.58 -0.79 -4.59
CA GLU A 6 9.83 -1.51 -3.56
C GLU A 6 8.37 -1.76 -3.99
N VAL A 7 7.89 -2.95 -3.64
CA VAL A 7 6.46 -3.30 -3.65
C VAL A 7 6.04 -3.57 -2.21
N LEU A 8 5.29 -2.66 -1.61
CA LEU A 8 4.86 -2.77 -0.22
C LEU A 8 3.40 -3.21 -0.12
N ALA A 9 3.15 -4.32 0.57
CA ALA A 9 1.81 -4.75 0.92
C ALA A 9 1.44 -4.26 2.33
N PHE A 10 0.28 -3.61 2.47
CA PHE A 10 -0.25 -3.18 3.76
C PHE A 10 -1.29 -4.18 4.25
N VAL A 11 -0.90 -5.01 5.22
CA VAL A 11 -1.67 -6.17 5.63
C VAL A 11 -2.11 -6.06 7.08
N ASN A 12 -3.39 -6.30 7.32
CA ASN A 12 -3.95 -6.58 8.64
C ASN A 12 -5.33 -7.22 8.42
N HIS A 13 -5.65 -8.28 9.15
CA HIS A 13 -6.93 -8.98 9.04
C HIS A 13 -8.10 -8.22 9.68
N LYS A 14 -7.84 -7.16 10.44
CA LYS A 14 -8.87 -6.31 11.05
C LYS A 14 -9.19 -5.12 10.16
N GLY A 15 -10.48 -4.78 10.06
CA GLY A 15 -10.95 -3.55 9.45
C GLY A 15 -10.69 -2.33 10.34
N GLY A 16 -10.49 -1.15 9.74
CA GLY A 16 -10.38 0.11 10.48
C GLY A 16 -9.04 0.36 11.18
N VAL A 17 -8.03 -0.48 11.02
CA VAL A 17 -6.70 -0.32 11.61
C VAL A 17 -5.77 0.61 10.80
N GLY A 18 -6.29 1.48 9.97
CA GLY A 18 -5.49 2.50 9.29
C GLY A 18 -4.65 2.02 8.09
N LYS A 19 -4.87 0.81 7.54
CA LYS A 19 -4.16 0.35 6.32
C LYS A 19 -4.21 1.39 5.21
N THR A 20 -5.41 1.74 4.78
CA THR A 20 -5.67 2.69 3.69
C THR A 20 -5.09 4.08 4.00
N THR A 21 -5.24 4.54 5.24
CA THR A 21 -4.68 5.81 5.72
C THR A 21 -3.16 5.83 5.61
N THR A 22 -2.52 4.72 5.99
CA THR A 22 -1.06 4.58 5.92
C THR A 22 -0.59 4.54 4.47
N VAL A 23 -1.31 3.83 3.57
CA VAL A 23 -1.04 3.83 2.13
C VAL A 23 -1.10 5.26 1.56
N GLN A 24 -2.19 6.01 1.86
CA GLN A 24 -2.34 7.39 1.39
C GLN A 24 -1.21 8.28 1.92
N SER A 25 -0.93 8.19 3.21
CA SER A 25 0.12 8.99 3.84
C SER A 25 1.51 8.66 3.29
N LEU A 26 1.82 7.37 3.06
CA LEU A 26 3.11 7.00 2.49
C LEU A 26 3.23 7.43 1.03
N ALA A 27 2.18 7.30 0.23
CA ALA A 27 2.21 7.77 -1.16
C ALA A 27 2.52 9.28 -1.25
N ALA A 28 1.84 10.10 -0.44
CA ALA A 28 2.11 11.53 -0.33
C ALA A 28 3.50 11.83 0.25
N GLY A 29 3.91 11.05 1.27
CA GLY A 29 5.22 11.19 1.92
C GLY A 29 6.38 10.85 1.01
N LEU A 30 6.30 9.82 0.18
CA LEU A 30 7.29 9.48 -0.84
C LEU A 30 7.51 10.66 -1.81
N ARG A 31 6.43 11.31 -2.23
CA ARG A 31 6.50 12.49 -3.10
C ARG A 31 7.10 13.72 -2.39
N ARG A 32 6.87 13.86 -1.09
CA ARG A 32 7.26 15.04 -0.30
C ARG A 32 8.64 14.92 0.33
N PHE A 33 8.98 13.73 0.84
CA PHE A 33 10.17 13.49 1.65
C PHE A 33 11.17 12.55 0.98
N GLY A 34 10.77 11.87 -0.10
CA GLY A 34 11.64 10.96 -0.83
C GLY A 34 12.90 11.69 -1.31
N LYS A 35 14.06 11.18 -0.88
CA LYS A 35 15.37 11.68 -1.30
C LYS A 35 16.00 10.66 -2.23
N GLY A 36 16.72 11.13 -3.21
CA GLY A 36 17.51 10.29 -4.10
C GLY A 36 17.32 10.63 -5.56
N SER A 37 18.19 10.13 -6.38
CA SER A 37 18.11 10.29 -7.83
C SER A 37 17.14 9.27 -8.39
N PHE A 38 15.89 9.68 -8.61
CA PHE A 38 14.90 8.91 -9.36
C PHE A 38 15.05 9.11 -10.87
N GLY A 39 16.19 9.59 -11.31
CA GLY A 39 16.47 10.06 -12.65
C GLY A 39 16.36 11.58 -12.76
N GLU A 40 16.79 12.10 -13.89
CA GLU A 40 16.72 13.52 -14.23
C GLU A 40 15.67 13.71 -15.33
N TYR A 41 14.96 14.83 -15.27
CA TYR A 41 14.19 15.31 -16.41
C TYR A 41 15.16 15.82 -17.50
N ALA A 42 14.67 15.98 -18.72
CA ALA A 42 15.47 16.52 -19.84
C ALA A 42 16.04 17.91 -19.57
N ASP A 43 15.52 18.63 -18.58
CA ASP A 43 15.97 19.94 -18.12
C ASP A 43 17.01 19.89 -16.98
N GLY A 44 17.44 18.70 -16.57
CA GLY A 44 18.45 18.49 -15.52
C GLY A 44 17.92 18.53 -14.08
N HIS A 45 16.59 18.67 -13.87
CA HIS A 45 16.01 18.60 -12.54
C HIS A 45 15.81 17.15 -12.07
N HIS A 46 16.06 16.89 -10.79
CA HIS A 46 15.81 15.57 -10.20
C HIS A 46 14.32 15.23 -10.22
N ARG A 47 13.99 14.07 -10.76
CA ARG A 47 12.63 13.54 -10.79
C ARG A 47 12.22 13.05 -9.41
N LEU A 48 11.02 13.44 -8.97
CA LEU A 48 10.40 12.86 -7.78
C LEU A 48 9.89 11.43 -8.07
N PRO A 49 9.80 10.57 -7.03
CA PRO A 49 9.38 9.19 -7.22
C PRO A 49 7.95 9.07 -7.79
N ARG A 50 7.73 8.12 -8.67
CA ARG A 50 6.42 7.71 -9.15
C ARG A 50 5.88 6.58 -8.29
N VAL A 51 4.67 6.74 -7.79
CA VAL A 51 4.04 5.80 -6.85
C VAL A 51 2.76 5.25 -7.45
N LEU A 52 2.67 3.93 -7.57
CA LEU A 52 1.43 3.25 -7.94
C LEU A 52 0.76 2.67 -6.69
N ILE A 53 -0.52 2.97 -6.53
CA ILE A 53 -1.37 2.37 -5.51
C ILE A 53 -2.22 1.31 -6.19
N ILE A 54 -2.23 0.10 -5.64
CA ILE A 54 -3.12 -0.98 -6.06
C ILE A 54 -4.11 -1.23 -4.92
N ASP A 55 -5.37 -0.96 -5.16
CA ASP A 55 -6.42 -1.20 -4.17
C ASP A 55 -7.04 -2.59 -4.41
N LEU A 56 -6.80 -3.51 -3.48
CA LEU A 56 -7.35 -4.87 -3.50
C LEU A 56 -8.54 -5.03 -2.52
N ASP A 57 -8.90 -3.98 -1.78
CA ASP A 57 -10.02 -4.05 -0.86
C ASP A 57 -11.35 -3.85 -1.62
N PRO A 58 -12.30 -4.82 -1.57
CA PRO A 58 -13.62 -4.63 -2.16
C PRO A 58 -14.38 -3.39 -1.67
N GLN A 59 -14.02 -2.85 -0.49
CA GLN A 59 -14.59 -1.60 0.02
C GLN A 59 -14.08 -0.36 -0.74
N ALA A 60 -13.05 -0.49 -1.58
CA ALA A 60 -12.48 0.57 -2.39
C ALA A 60 -12.10 1.85 -1.61
N CYS A 61 -11.70 1.69 -0.34
CA CYS A 61 -11.39 2.83 0.51
C CYS A 61 -10.15 3.59 0.04
N ALA A 62 -9.10 2.91 -0.46
CA ALA A 62 -7.95 3.59 -1.03
C ALA A 62 -8.35 4.31 -2.32
N SER A 63 -9.13 3.66 -3.18
CA SER A 63 -9.67 4.28 -4.39
C SER A 63 -10.44 5.57 -4.07
N PHE A 64 -11.33 5.53 -3.06
CA PHE A 64 -12.09 6.70 -2.62
C PHE A 64 -11.19 7.84 -2.15
N LEU A 65 -10.17 7.58 -1.34
CA LEU A 65 -9.26 8.61 -0.81
C LEU A 65 -8.44 9.32 -1.89
N PHE A 66 -8.30 8.70 -3.05
CA PHE A 66 -7.67 9.30 -4.23
C PHE A 66 -8.67 9.85 -5.25
N GLY A 67 -9.93 10.06 -4.85
CA GLY A 67 -10.96 10.68 -5.67
C GLY A 67 -11.57 9.76 -6.73
N TRP A 68 -11.39 8.43 -6.60
CA TRP A 68 -11.99 7.47 -7.51
C TRP A 68 -13.28 6.89 -6.95
N SER A 69 -14.34 6.87 -7.77
CA SER A 69 -15.54 6.10 -7.49
C SER A 69 -16.07 5.40 -8.74
N GLU A 70 -16.62 4.19 -8.59
CA GLU A 70 -17.20 3.45 -9.72
C GLU A 70 -18.36 4.21 -10.37
N THR A 71 -19.12 4.99 -9.60
CA THR A 71 -20.27 5.77 -10.10
C THR A 71 -19.84 6.93 -11.00
N GLN A 72 -18.68 7.54 -10.75
CA GLN A 72 -18.12 8.62 -11.57
C GLN A 72 -17.29 8.11 -12.74
N ASN A 73 -16.82 6.87 -12.67
CA ASN A 73 -15.94 6.23 -13.65
C ASN A 73 -16.61 5.00 -14.30
N VAL A 74 -17.90 5.10 -14.60
CA VAL A 74 -18.68 4.02 -15.22
C VAL A 74 -18.01 3.50 -16.49
N GLY A 75 -17.83 2.18 -16.58
CA GLY A 75 -17.24 1.51 -17.74
C GLY A 75 -15.71 1.55 -17.80
N LYS A 76 -15.04 2.27 -16.89
CA LYS A 76 -13.57 2.19 -16.78
C LYS A 76 -13.17 0.88 -16.08
N PRO A 77 -12.16 0.16 -16.61
CA PRO A 77 -11.69 -1.07 -15.99
C PRO A 77 -11.06 -0.82 -14.62
N THR A 78 -11.11 -1.85 -13.79
CA THR A 78 -10.58 -1.89 -12.42
C THR A 78 -9.62 -3.06 -12.25
N VAL A 79 -9.01 -3.21 -11.07
CA VAL A 79 -8.20 -4.38 -10.73
C VAL A 79 -9.00 -5.69 -10.89
N TYR A 80 -10.32 -5.67 -10.59
CA TYR A 80 -11.19 -6.82 -10.81
C TYR A 80 -11.17 -7.27 -12.27
N ASP A 81 -11.34 -6.34 -13.20
CA ASP A 81 -11.40 -6.65 -14.63
C ASP A 81 -10.06 -7.22 -15.11
N ALA A 82 -8.95 -6.63 -14.68
CA ALA A 82 -7.61 -7.14 -15.00
C ALA A 82 -7.37 -8.54 -14.44
N LEU A 83 -7.78 -8.78 -13.19
CA LEU A 83 -7.66 -10.11 -12.58
C LEU A 83 -8.54 -11.13 -13.26
N VAL A 84 -9.81 -10.85 -13.61
CA VAL A 84 -10.72 -11.80 -14.26
C VAL A 84 -10.31 -12.08 -15.71
N GLN A 85 -10.09 -11.03 -16.48
CA GLN A 85 -9.82 -11.13 -17.91
C GLN A 85 -8.36 -11.44 -18.24
N GLN A 86 -7.48 -11.44 -17.25
CA GLN A 86 -6.03 -11.53 -17.43
C GLN A 86 -5.51 -10.44 -18.39
N SER A 87 -6.18 -9.29 -18.40
CA SER A 87 -5.77 -8.12 -19.17
C SER A 87 -4.62 -7.36 -18.48
N ASN A 88 -4.21 -6.23 -19.04
CA ASN A 88 -3.23 -5.38 -18.39
C ASN A 88 -3.85 -4.65 -17.18
N LEU A 89 -3.02 -4.29 -16.21
CA LEU A 89 -3.47 -3.55 -15.03
C LEU A 89 -3.94 -2.16 -15.45
N PRO A 90 -5.18 -1.76 -15.14
CA PRO A 90 -5.64 -0.40 -15.40
C PRO A 90 -4.97 0.56 -14.42
N VAL A 91 -4.27 1.55 -14.93
CA VAL A 91 -3.53 2.55 -14.13
C VAL A 91 -4.00 3.93 -14.52
N TYR A 92 -4.44 4.71 -13.53
CA TYR A 92 -4.93 6.08 -13.72
C TYR A 92 -4.10 7.05 -12.89
N GLN A 93 -3.70 8.16 -13.49
CA GLN A 93 -3.10 9.23 -12.72
C GLN A 93 -4.16 9.94 -11.89
N VAL A 94 -3.99 9.95 -10.58
CA VAL A 94 -4.95 10.56 -9.63
C VAL A 94 -4.41 11.85 -9.01
N ARG A 95 -3.09 11.97 -8.94
CA ARG A 95 -2.36 13.19 -8.57
C ARG A 95 -1.02 13.19 -9.29
N GLU A 96 -0.33 14.31 -9.30
CA GLU A 96 1.00 14.39 -9.89
C GLU A 96 1.94 13.32 -9.31
N GLY A 97 2.44 12.43 -10.17
CA GLY A 97 3.33 11.30 -9.82
C GLY A 97 2.72 10.23 -8.93
N ILE A 98 1.40 10.28 -8.68
CA ILE A 98 0.67 9.23 -7.96
C ILE A 98 -0.38 8.64 -8.91
N TYR A 99 -0.32 7.33 -9.05
CA TYR A 99 -1.14 6.52 -9.91
C TYR A 99 -1.96 5.52 -9.10
N LEU A 100 -3.11 5.15 -9.61
CA LEU A 100 -4.05 4.24 -8.96
C LEU A 100 -4.50 3.14 -9.93
N ALA A 101 -4.42 1.89 -9.47
CA ALA A 101 -5.19 0.78 -10.00
C ALA A 101 -6.38 0.56 -9.04
N PRO A 102 -7.59 1.01 -9.43
CA PRO A 102 -8.70 1.11 -8.50
C PRO A 102 -9.36 -0.24 -8.24
N ALA A 103 -9.86 -0.41 -7.00
CA ALA A 103 -10.72 -1.52 -6.64
C ALA A 103 -12.13 -1.39 -7.24
N ALA A 104 -12.85 -2.51 -7.26
CA ALA A 104 -14.28 -2.57 -7.49
C ALA A 104 -14.93 -3.43 -6.41
N GLN A 105 -16.19 -3.13 -6.06
CA GLN A 105 -16.96 -3.95 -5.12
C GLN A 105 -17.02 -5.43 -5.54
N ARG A 106 -16.98 -5.69 -6.85
CA ARG A 106 -16.96 -7.04 -7.43
C ARG A 106 -15.79 -7.91 -6.97
N LEU A 107 -14.72 -7.33 -6.42
CA LEU A 107 -13.59 -8.08 -5.84
C LEU A 107 -14.04 -9.03 -4.71
N ILE A 108 -15.17 -8.78 -4.06
CA ILE A 108 -15.73 -9.68 -3.03
C ILE A 108 -16.02 -11.09 -3.59
N SER A 109 -16.26 -11.22 -4.89
CA SER A 109 -16.58 -12.48 -5.58
C SER A 109 -15.48 -12.96 -6.51
N ILE A 110 -14.23 -12.51 -6.33
CA ILE A 110 -13.14 -12.80 -7.26
C ILE A 110 -12.56 -14.22 -7.13
N GLU A 111 -12.65 -14.83 -5.94
CA GLU A 111 -11.97 -16.09 -5.63
C GLU A 111 -12.32 -17.25 -6.58
N PRO A 112 -13.59 -17.50 -6.98
CA PRO A 112 -13.92 -18.54 -7.94
C PRO A 112 -13.19 -18.39 -9.29
N PHE A 113 -12.95 -17.15 -9.73
CA PHE A 113 -12.21 -16.87 -10.98
C PHE A 113 -10.71 -17.09 -10.81
N LEU A 114 -10.16 -16.74 -9.66
CA LEU A 114 -8.74 -16.95 -9.38
C LEU A 114 -8.43 -18.43 -9.18
N ASN A 115 -9.30 -19.18 -8.50
CA ASN A 115 -9.11 -20.61 -8.23
C ASN A 115 -9.14 -21.50 -9.49
N GLN A 116 -9.68 -21.00 -10.62
CA GLN A 116 -9.60 -21.69 -11.91
C GLN A 116 -8.21 -21.62 -12.56
N ARG A 117 -7.28 -20.86 -11.98
CA ARG A 117 -5.93 -20.69 -12.51
C ARG A 117 -4.97 -21.75 -11.96
N ALA A 118 -3.98 -22.11 -12.75
CA ALA A 118 -2.91 -23.01 -12.32
C ALA A 118 -2.13 -22.46 -11.08
N MET A 119 -2.04 -21.14 -10.95
CA MET A 119 -1.35 -20.47 -9.85
C MET A 119 -2.20 -19.29 -9.33
N PRO A 120 -3.22 -19.57 -8.51
CA PRO A 120 -4.18 -18.54 -8.05
C PRO A 120 -3.52 -17.39 -7.26
N ARG A 121 -2.51 -17.70 -6.44
CA ARG A 121 -1.79 -16.75 -5.60
C ARG A 121 -0.78 -15.88 -6.38
N LYS A 122 -0.46 -16.18 -7.66
CA LYS A 122 0.46 -15.42 -8.53
C LYS A 122 -0.23 -14.53 -9.56
N ALA A 123 -1.54 -14.33 -9.45
CA ALA A 123 -2.29 -13.56 -10.45
C ALA A 123 -1.82 -12.09 -10.50
N LEU A 124 -1.61 -11.46 -9.35
CA LEU A 124 -1.13 -10.07 -9.29
C LEU A 124 0.31 -9.93 -9.80
N CYS A 125 1.22 -10.86 -9.44
CA CYS A 125 2.59 -10.87 -9.98
C CYS A 125 2.60 -10.85 -11.50
N LYS A 126 1.71 -11.67 -12.11
CA LYS A 126 1.59 -11.73 -13.58
C LYS A 126 1.07 -10.42 -14.18
N LEU A 127 0.20 -9.69 -13.46
CA LEU A 127 -0.26 -8.38 -13.91
C LEU A 127 0.85 -7.33 -13.85
N LEU A 128 1.65 -7.33 -12.79
CA LEU A 128 2.77 -6.39 -12.64
C LEU A 128 3.86 -6.59 -13.71
N ALA A 129 4.05 -7.82 -14.15
CA ALA A 129 5.02 -8.16 -15.22
C ALA A 129 4.51 -7.88 -16.63
N LYS A 130 3.22 -7.53 -16.79
CA LYS A 130 2.64 -7.24 -18.10
C LYS A 130 2.98 -5.84 -18.60
N PRO A 131 2.99 -5.66 -19.94
CA PRO A 131 3.12 -4.34 -20.53
C PRO A 131 2.05 -3.37 -20.02
N LEU A 132 2.42 -2.11 -19.86
CA LEU A 132 1.45 -1.03 -19.71
C LEU A 132 0.71 -0.86 -21.05
N ASN A 133 -0.61 -0.78 -20.97
CA ASN A 133 -1.42 -0.48 -22.15
C ASN A 133 -1.46 1.03 -22.41
N GLU A 134 -1.59 1.39 -23.68
CA GLU A 134 -1.92 2.75 -24.15
C GLU A 134 -3.20 3.31 -23.53
N LEU A 135 -4.07 2.45 -22.96
CA LEU A 135 -5.31 2.82 -22.27
C LEU A 135 -5.09 3.67 -20.99
N SER A 136 -3.90 3.69 -20.45
CA SER A 136 -3.66 4.47 -19.24
C SER A 136 -3.63 5.97 -19.48
N GLY A 137 -3.58 6.46 -20.73
CA GLY A 137 -3.62 7.91 -21.07
C GLY A 137 -2.63 8.74 -20.25
N THR A 138 -1.61 8.10 -19.71
CA THR A 138 -0.69 8.66 -18.72
C THR A 138 0.64 8.98 -19.39
N GLU A 139 1.34 9.95 -18.85
CA GLU A 139 2.74 10.25 -19.21
C GLU A 139 3.65 9.01 -19.15
N LEU A 140 3.25 7.95 -18.42
CA LEU A 140 3.97 6.70 -18.32
C LEU A 140 4.11 5.95 -19.64
N ALA A 141 3.08 6.00 -20.51
CA ALA A 141 3.11 5.35 -21.81
C ALA A 141 3.98 6.10 -22.85
N ALA A 142 4.18 7.41 -22.65
CA ALA A 142 4.91 8.28 -23.59
C ALA A 142 6.43 8.11 -23.53
N GLU A 143 6.99 7.50 -22.48
CA GLU A 143 8.44 7.38 -22.26
C GLU A 143 9.08 6.08 -22.80
N GLY A 144 8.37 5.31 -23.61
CA GLY A 144 8.86 4.02 -24.13
C GLY A 144 8.99 2.94 -23.04
N VAL A 145 8.31 3.12 -21.91
CA VAL A 145 8.25 2.18 -20.80
C VAL A 145 7.35 1.01 -21.19
N THR A 146 7.81 -0.22 -20.97
CA THR A 146 7.13 -1.42 -21.44
C THR A 146 6.30 -2.11 -20.36
N THR A 147 6.65 -1.98 -19.07
CA THR A 147 5.95 -2.67 -17.97
C THR A 147 5.61 -1.72 -16.82
N VAL A 148 4.68 -2.15 -15.94
CA VAL A 148 4.34 -1.39 -14.71
C VAL A 148 5.59 -1.17 -13.86
N THR A 149 6.42 -2.20 -13.71
CA THR A 149 7.62 -2.15 -12.87
C THR A 149 8.71 -1.23 -13.41
N GLU A 150 8.73 -0.98 -14.71
CA GLU A 150 9.64 0.01 -15.33
C GLU A 150 9.09 1.43 -15.23
N ALA A 151 7.77 1.58 -15.09
CA ALA A 151 7.09 2.86 -15.10
C ALA A 151 7.14 3.61 -13.77
N VAL A 152 7.10 2.87 -12.64
CA VAL A 152 6.98 3.41 -11.29
C VAL A 152 8.17 3.01 -10.42
N ASP A 153 8.42 3.80 -9.39
CA ASP A 153 9.50 3.54 -8.42
C ASP A 153 9.00 2.76 -7.22
N TYR A 154 7.74 2.95 -6.84
CA TYR A 154 7.10 2.28 -5.71
C TYR A 154 5.71 1.78 -6.08
N VAL A 155 5.38 0.59 -5.57
CA VAL A 155 4.02 0.04 -5.61
C VAL A 155 3.53 -0.14 -4.17
N LEU A 156 2.38 0.43 -3.84
CA LEU A 156 1.74 0.31 -2.53
C LEU A 156 0.43 -0.47 -2.70
N ILE A 157 0.32 -1.63 -2.06
CA ILE A 157 -0.84 -2.51 -2.18
C ILE A 157 -1.71 -2.39 -0.93
N ALA A 158 -2.91 -1.84 -1.08
CA ALA A 158 -3.91 -1.82 -0.01
C ALA A 158 -4.67 -3.14 0.03
N CYS A 159 -4.43 -3.94 1.08
CA CYS A 159 -5.04 -5.26 1.22
C CYS A 159 -6.41 -5.21 1.93
N PRO A 160 -7.33 -6.14 1.61
CA PRO A 160 -8.59 -6.30 2.33
C PRO A 160 -8.36 -6.71 3.80
N PRO A 161 -9.38 -6.52 4.69
CA PRO A 161 -9.31 -6.92 6.09
C PRO A 161 -9.57 -8.42 6.28
N ALA A 162 -8.84 -9.27 5.56
CA ALA A 162 -8.94 -10.73 5.65
C ALA A 162 -7.69 -11.37 5.06
N MET A 163 -7.32 -12.55 5.55
CA MET A 163 -6.32 -13.42 4.92
C MET A 163 -6.96 -14.20 3.76
N SER A 164 -7.42 -13.45 2.75
CA SER A 164 -8.07 -13.96 1.54
C SER A 164 -7.05 -14.25 0.43
N LEU A 165 -7.52 -14.85 -0.65
CA LEU A 165 -6.70 -15.07 -1.85
C LEU A 165 -6.13 -13.77 -2.43
N LEU A 166 -6.83 -12.63 -2.27
CA LEU A 166 -6.32 -11.31 -2.65
C LEU A 166 -5.12 -10.88 -1.79
N THR A 167 -5.17 -11.13 -0.46
CA THR A 167 -4.05 -10.85 0.44
C THR A 167 -2.85 -11.72 0.11
N TYR A 168 -3.04 -13.02 -0.16
CA TYR A 168 -1.95 -13.88 -0.64
C TYR A 168 -1.38 -13.43 -1.99
N ASN A 169 -2.20 -12.89 -2.89
CA ASN A 169 -1.69 -12.28 -4.13
C ASN A 169 -0.83 -11.05 -3.85
N ALA A 170 -1.21 -10.22 -2.87
CA ALA A 170 -0.41 -9.08 -2.45
C ALA A 170 0.94 -9.53 -1.85
N LEU A 171 0.93 -10.50 -0.92
CA LEU A 171 2.15 -11.05 -0.31
C LEU A 171 3.08 -11.67 -1.35
N THR A 172 2.51 -12.40 -2.31
CA THR A 172 3.30 -13.05 -3.37
C THR A 172 3.95 -12.02 -4.32
N ALA A 173 3.33 -10.86 -4.49
CA ALA A 173 3.82 -9.79 -5.38
C ALA A 173 4.70 -8.77 -4.66
N ALA A 174 4.67 -8.71 -3.34
CA ALA A 174 5.38 -7.71 -2.55
C ALA A 174 6.86 -8.06 -2.36
N THR A 175 7.71 -7.04 -2.24
CA THR A 175 9.07 -7.17 -1.71
C THR A 175 9.07 -7.11 -0.19
N SER A 176 8.14 -6.34 0.39
CA SER A 176 8.02 -6.25 1.83
C SER A 176 6.60 -5.92 2.30
N VAL A 177 6.34 -6.18 3.59
CA VAL A 177 5.04 -6.01 4.23
C VAL A 177 5.13 -4.97 5.33
N VAL A 178 4.18 -4.04 5.34
CA VAL A 178 3.93 -3.12 6.46
C VAL A 178 2.68 -3.59 7.19
N LEU A 179 2.76 -3.67 8.51
CA LEU A 179 1.69 -4.12 9.40
C LEU A 179 1.17 -2.93 10.23
N PRO A 180 0.20 -2.15 9.74
CA PRO A 180 -0.47 -1.16 10.58
C PRO A 180 -1.31 -1.86 11.63
N GLU A 181 -1.06 -1.59 12.92
CA GLU A 181 -1.73 -2.27 14.02
C GLU A 181 -2.27 -1.28 15.06
N GLN A 182 -3.53 -1.42 15.40
CA GLN A 182 -4.14 -0.68 16.50
C GLN A 182 -3.94 -1.45 17.82
N LEU A 183 -3.49 -0.76 18.86
CA LEU A 183 -3.23 -1.34 20.16
C LEU A 183 -4.52 -1.83 20.83
N GLU A 184 -4.80 -3.12 20.70
CA GLU A 184 -5.92 -3.81 21.34
C GLU A 184 -5.48 -5.19 21.84
N VAL A 185 -6.16 -5.69 22.87
CA VAL A 185 -5.79 -6.97 23.53
C VAL A 185 -5.73 -8.15 22.56
N LEU A 186 -6.55 -8.16 21.51
CA LEU A 186 -6.59 -9.24 20.52
C LEU A 186 -5.60 -9.05 19.35
N ALA A 187 -4.88 -7.95 19.29
CA ALA A 187 -3.95 -7.65 18.20
C ALA A 187 -2.82 -8.68 18.08
N THR A 188 -2.35 -9.23 19.21
CA THR A 188 -1.26 -10.20 19.23
C THR A 188 -1.56 -11.49 18.46
N LYS A 189 -2.81 -11.98 18.54
CA LYS A 189 -3.23 -13.16 17.78
C LYS A 189 -3.20 -12.87 16.29
N GLY A 190 -3.69 -11.71 15.90
CA GLY A 190 -3.72 -11.31 14.52
C GLY A 190 -2.34 -11.11 13.89
N ILE A 191 -1.42 -10.51 14.61
CA ILE A 191 -0.02 -10.36 14.15
C ILE A 191 0.60 -11.73 13.90
N ALA A 192 0.41 -12.69 14.82
CA ALA A 192 0.95 -14.04 14.65
C ALA A 192 0.37 -14.76 13.41
N GLU A 193 -0.93 -14.62 13.14
CA GLU A 193 -1.57 -15.18 11.96
C GLU A 193 -1.00 -14.58 10.66
N ILE A 194 -0.73 -13.27 10.65
CA ILE A 194 -0.14 -12.60 9.48
C ILE A 194 1.31 -13.05 9.29
N ILE A 195 2.11 -13.14 10.35
CA ILE A 195 3.50 -13.60 10.28
C ILE A 195 3.54 -15.02 9.73
N ASN A 196 2.68 -15.93 10.20
CA ASN A 196 2.61 -17.30 9.67
C ASN A 196 2.27 -17.31 8.16
N ALA A 197 1.36 -16.44 7.71
CA ALA A 197 1.04 -16.35 6.28
C ALA A 197 2.19 -15.77 5.45
N ILE A 198 2.99 -14.88 6.02
CA ILE A 198 4.22 -14.37 5.39
C ILE A 198 5.23 -15.49 5.26
N GLU A 199 5.48 -16.28 6.32
CA GLU A 199 6.40 -17.41 6.27
C GLU A 199 5.95 -18.48 5.27
N GLU A 200 4.66 -18.86 5.27
CA GLU A 200 4.09 -19.74 4.23
C GLU A 200 4.35 -19.20 2.81
N THR A 201 4.15 -17.89 2.62
CA THR A 201 4.38 -17.27 1.31
C THR A 201 5.86 -17.26 0.94
N ARG A 202 6.77 -17.06 1.89
CA ARG A 202 8.22 -17.14 1.67
C ARG A 202 8.65 -18.54 1.21
N GLU A 203 8.17 -19.55 1.90
CA GLU A 203 8.53 -20.93 1.60
C GLU A 203 8.04 -21.39 0.23
N ASP A 204 6.80 -21.04 -0.13
CA ASP A 204 6.14 -21.60 -1.30
C ASP A 204 6.30 -20.76 -2.58
N LEU A 205 6.30 -19.42 -2.47
CA LEU A 205 6.01 -18.56 -3.62
C LEU A 205 6.93 -17.35 -3.78
N ASN A 206 7.40 -16.76 -2.68
CA ASN A 206 8.16 -15.50 -2.69
C ASN A 206 9.24 -15.48 -1.61
N PRO A 207 10.40 -16.16 -1.82
CA PRO A 207 11.47 -16.24 -0.83
C PRO A 207 12.06 -14.90 -0.41
N GLU A 208 11.94 -13.88 -1.25
CA GLU A 208 12.48 -12.52 -1.01
C GLU A 208 11.52 -11.64 -0.19
N LEU A 209 10.31 -12.13 0.13
CA LEU A 209 9.34 -11.34 0.91
C LEU A 209 9.88 -11.04 2.29
N ASP A 210 9.90 -9.77 2.68
CA ASP A 210 10.38 -9.33 4.00
C ASP A 210 9.29 -8.61 4.81
N ILE A 211 9.44 -8.55 6.13
CA ILE A 211 8.61 -7.73 7.00
C ILE A 211 9.31 -6.38 7.17
N ARG A 212 8.79 -5.35 6.51
CA ARG A 212 9.34 -3.99 6.60
C ARG A 212 9.16 -3.41 8.00
N GLY A 213 8.01 -3.66 8.59
CA GLY A 213 7.79 -3.29 9.97
C GLY A 213 6.32 -3.24 10.39
N LEU A 214 6.15 -3.14 11.71
CA LEU A 214 4.88 -2.99 12.39
C LEU A 214 4.71 -1.52 12.82
N LEU A 215 3.69 -0.86 12.29
CA LEU A 215 3.34 0.52 12.63
C LEU A 215 2.19 0.55 13.63
N MET A 216 2.44 1.03 14.83
CA MET A 216 1.37 1.29 15.78
C MET A 216 0.56 2.50 15.34
N VAL A 217 -0.75 2.32 15.16
CA VAL A 217 -1.64 3.39 14.70
C VAL A 217 -2.72 3.71 15.72
N MET A 218 -3.23 4.95 15.66
CA MET A 218 -4.31 5.44 16.53
C MET A 218 -4.04 5.23 18.03
N SER A 219 -2.79 5.31 18.44
CA SER A 219 -2.34 5.15 19.82
C SER A 219 -2.99 6.19 20.74
N ASN A 220 -3.32 5.77 21.97
CA ASN A 220 -3.71 6.66 23.05
C ASN A 220 -2.68 6.56 24.16
N ASP A 221 -1.68 7.42 24.16
CA ASP A 221 -0.55 7.38 25.09
C ASP A 221 -0.91 7.62 26.56
N GLN A 222 -2.15 8.04 26.83
CA GLN A 222 -2.61 8.34 28.19
C GLN A 222 -3.03 7.10 28.98
N THR A 223 -3.23 5.96 28.31
CA THR A 223 -3.71 4.75 28.98
C THR A 223 -2.57 3.80 29.38
N ASN A 224 -2.66 3.20 30.57
CA ASN A 224 -1.71 2.19 31.03
C ASN A 224 -1.72 0.96 30.10
N ALA A 225 -2.90 0.56 29.64
CA ALA A 225 -3.04 -0.54 28.68
C ALA A 225 -2.20 -0.33 27.40
N THR A 226 -2.15 0.90 26.88
CA THR A 226 -1.29 1.22 25.73
C THR A 226 0.19 1.01 26.05
N LYS A 227 0.64 1.44 27.24
CA LYS A 227 2.04 1.31 27.67
C LYS A 227 2.45 -0.15 27.85
N GLU A 228 1.61 -0.93 28.53
CA GLU A 228 1.83 -2.36 28.75
C GLU A 228 1.86 -3.13 27.44
N PHE A 229 0.95 -2.80 26.51
CA PHE A 229 0.90 -3.46 25.23
C PHE A 229 2.07 -3.08 24.31
N LYS A 230 2.51 -1.82 24.34
CA LYS A 230 3.75 -1.39 23.68
C LYS A 230 4.96 -2.18 24.20
N ALA A 231 5.08 -2.33 25.52
CA ALA A 231 6.16 -3.10 26.13
C ALA A 231 6.11 -4.57 25.67
N TYR A 232 4.92 -5.19 25.69
CA TYR A 232 4.74 -6.57 25.23
C TYR A 232 5.09 -6.77 23.75
N LEU A 233 4.64 -5.88 22.86
CA LEU A 233 5.00 -5.95 21.44
C LEU A 233 6.49 -5.70 21.24
N GLY A 234 7.08 -4.74 21.99
CA GLY A 234 8.51 -4.48 21.98
C GLY A 234 9.34 -5.68 22.39
N GLU A 235 8.90 -6.43 23.41
CA GLU A 235 9.58 -7.66 23.86
C GLU A 235 9.52 -8.79 22.79
N LYS A 236 8.37 -8.93 22.11
CA LYS A 236 8.12 -10.05 21.20
C LYS A 236 8.50 -9.76 19.75
N TYR A 237 8.35 -8.51 19.30
CA TYR A 237 8.47 -8.10 17.90
C TYR A 237 9.39 -6.88 17.72
N GLN A 238 10.36 -6.68 18.64
CA GLN A 238 11.24 -5.52 18.67
C GLN A 238 11.89 -5.24 17.30
N ASP A 239 12.37 -6.29 16.65
CA ASP A 239 13.09 -6.17 15.37
C ASP A 239 12.20 -5.72 14.21
N TYR A 240 10.88 -5.79 14.38
CA TYR A 240 9.90 -5.37 13.38
C TYR A 240 9.20 -4.06 13.74
N MET A 241 9.39 -3.50 14.94
CA MET A 241 8.69 -2.29 15.36
C MET A 241 9.30 -1.05 14.72
N PHE A 242 8.45 -0.22 14.06
CA PHE A 242 8.86 1.16 13.78
C PHE A 242 8.95 1.95 15.10
N ASP A 243 9.94 2.83 15.19
CA ASP A 243 10.03 3.82 16.30
C ASP A 243 8.88 4.81 16.23
N ALA A 244 8.51 5.20 15.02
CA ALA A 244 7.35 6.04 14.78
C ALA A 244 6.04 5.30 15.04
N TYR A 245 5.08 6.03 15.58
CA TYR A 245 3.70 5.58 15.76
C TYR A 245 2.74 6.75 15.53
N THR A 246 1.47 6.46 15.25
CA THR A 246 0.49 7.52 15.03
C THR A 246 -0.55 7.58 16.15
N ARG A 247 -0.91 8.78 16.56
CA ARG A 247 -1.94 9.03 17.54
C ARG A 247 -3.30 9.26 16.88
N ARG A 248 -4.37 8.99 17.63
CA ARG A 248 -5.71 9.32 17.17
C ARG A 248 -5.87 10.84 17.09
N ASP A 249 -6.34 11.33 15.94
CA ASP A 249 -6.59 12.76 15.70
C ASP A 249 -7.76 12.93 14.71
N THR A 250 -8.67 13.85 15.02
CA THR A 250 -9.82 14.17 14.16
C THR A 250 -9.41 14.79 12.82
N LYS A 251 -8.25 15.43 12.77
CA LYS A 251 -7.72 16.02 11.54
C LYS A 251 -7.49 15.00 10.43
N MET A 252 -7.21 13.74 10.78
CA MET A 252 -7.13 12.68 9.78
C MET A 252 -8.51 12.37 9.17
N VAL A 253 -9.57 12.35 10.00
CA VAL A 253 -10.93 12.10 9.52
C VAL A 253 -11.41 13.26 8.63
N GLU A 254 -11.10 14.49 9.01
CA GLU A 254 -11.40 15.69 8.22
C GLU A 254 -10.68 15.66 6.85
N ALA A 255 -9.38 15.34 6.85
CA ALA A 255 -8.58 15.22 5.62
C ALA A 255 -9.16 14.16 4.67
N GLN A 256 -9.51 12.98 5.22
CA GLN A 256 -10.13 11.90 4.44
C GLN A 256 -11.49 12.27 3.86
N ALA A 257 -12.31 13.01 4.61
CA ALA A 257 -13.60 13.50 4.12
C ALA A 257 -13.43 14.48 2.95
N MET A 258 -12.32 15.22 2.92
CA MET A 258 -11.96 16.13 1.82
C MET A 258 -11.17 15.43 0.71
N GLN A 259 -10.88 14.12 0.85
CA GLN A 259 -10.03 13.34 -0.06
C GLN A 259 -8.63 13.94 -0.22
N GLU A 260 -8.14 14.63 0.82
CA GLU A 260 -6.80 15.19 0.88
C GLU A 260 -5.86 14.32 1.73
N ASP A 261 -4.56 14.37 1.45
CA ASP A 261 -3.58 13.79 2.34
C ASP A 261 -3.34 14.70 3.56
N ILE A 262 -2.87 14.11 4.65
CA ILE A 262 -2.70 14.84 5.91
C ILE A 262 -1.66 15.96 5.84
N PHE A 263 -0.67 15.83 4.96
CA PHE A 263 0.39 16.84 4.81
C PHE A 263 -0.08 18.07 4.05
N SER A 264 -1.09 17.91 3.20
CA SER A 264 -1.77 19.02 2.50
C SER A 264 -2.82 19.66 3.39
N TYR A 265 -3.63 18.84 4.11
CA TYR A 265 -4.75 19.32 4.90
C TYR A 265 -4.32 19.95 6.24
N ALA A 266 -3.51 19.24 7.02
CA ALA A 266 -3.13 19.66 8.37
C ALA A 266 -1.71 19.18 8.76
N PRO A 267 -0.64 19.69 8.10
CA PRO A 267 0.73 19.18 8.28
C PRO A 267 1.26 19.32 9.71
N TYR A 268 0.78 20.32 10.45
CA TYR A 268 1.21 20.61 11.82
C TYR A 268 0.31 19.97 12.89
N SER A 269 -0.70 19.20 12.50
CA SER A 269 -1.49 18.39 13.44
C SER A 269 -0.63 17.28 14.06
N ARG A 270 -1.08 16.72 15.20
CA ARG A 270 -0.35 15.61 15.83
C ARG A 270 -0.17 14.44 14.89
N VAL A 271 -1.23 14.04 14.19
CA VAL A 271 -1.17 12.93 13.24
C VAL A 271 -0.37 13.26 11.99
N GLY A 272 -0.36 14.51 11.55
CA GLY A 272 0.50 14.98 10.44
C GLY A 272 1.98 14.82 10.78
N ILE A 273 2.39 15.26 11.97
CA ILE A 273 3.76 15.10 12.48
C ILE A 273 4.11 13.62 12.70
N ASP A 274 3.18 12.82 13.21
CA ASP A 274 3.39 11.40 13.43
C ASP A 274 3.63 10.65 12.12
N TYR A 275 2.80 10.90 11.09
CA TYR A 275 2.99 10.30 9.77
C TYR A 275 4.24 10.85 9.05
N GLU A 276 4.66 12.09 9.28
CA GLU A 276 5.92 12.59 8.76
C GLU A 276 7.11 11.80 9.32
N ARG A 277 7.10 11.51 10.64
CA ARG A 277 8.14 10.68 11.28
C ARG A 277 8.16 9.27 10.70
N PHE A 278 7.01 8.62 10.60
CA PHE A 278 6.89 7.30 9.99
C PHE A 278 7.41 7.29 8.55
N ASN A 279 7.01 8.27 7.73
CA ASN A 279 7.45 8.34 6.34
C ASN A 279 8.96 8.52 6.23
N LYS A 280 9.57 9.36 7.07
CA LYS A 280 11.03 9.54 7.08
C LYS A 280 11.74 8.27 7.51
N GLU A 281 11.22 7.56 8.51
CA GLU A 281 11.80 6.31 9.01
C GLU A 281 11.74 5.22 7.92
N ILE A 282 10.57 4.94 7.35
CA ILE A 282 10.41 3.91 6.33
C ILE A 282 11.16 4.25 5.04
N ILE A 283 11.19 5.51 4.60
CA ILE A 283 11.92 5.93 3.41
C ILE A 283 13.44 5.75 3.62
N ASN A 284 13.95 6.03 4.81
CA ASN A 284 15.37 5.83 5.13
C ASN A 284 15.74 4.33 5.25
N SER A 285 14.78 3.43 5.47
CA SER A 285 15.01 1.99 5.51
C SER A 285 15.10 1.36 4.13
N PHE A 286 14.70 2.06 3.06
CA PHE A 286 14.88 1.56 1.71
C PHE A 286 16.37 1.63 1.33
N THR A 287 16.93 0.49 0.96
CA THR A 287 18.31 0.42 0.47
C THR A 287 18.33 0.92 -0.97
N PHE A 288 19.14 1.93 -1.24
CA PHE A 288 19.31 2.52 -2.57
C PHE A 288 20.60 2.03 -3.21
#